data_19cc0107f823409b0565a38bf2a3945b
#
_entry.id   19cc0107f823409b0565a38bf2a3945b
#
_cell.length_a   1.000
_cell.length_b   1.000
_cell.length_c   1.000
_cell.angle_alpha   90.00
_cell.angle_beta   90.00
_cell.angle_gamma   90.00
#
_symmetry.space_group_name_H-M   'P 1'
#
loop_
_entity.id
_entity.type
_entity.pdbx_description
1 polymer ?
#
loop_
_entity_poly.entity_id
_entity_poly.type
_entity_poly.pdbx_seq_one_letter_code
_entity_poly.pdbx_strand_id
1 'polypeptide(L)'
;MASPRYTLNIKPEDLQPEQPKHEMTGKEKRENFWFYHKWHVIVGIVAALMVFSFVWEIATQVHPDYTIGILTTTGVPMGTGEALAEQLKPYFDDRNGDGEVVVSVMEYTIGKDADSIADPNVQMANITKLSGDIDGGESMMFLVDDMEYFQEQYMLFAYNDGTSPAEGEKPDYARMGVRWGDCPALTSLELGASENFDGSQGYDYQTFLQDYKLVPRVYTGTKLEKDEDAAAYYEKAMSVFHTLTRQ
;
A
#
# COMPACT_ATOMS: atom_id res chain seq x y z
N MET A 1 49.33 -34.65 -0.12
CA MET A 1 50.49 -35.58 -0.04
C MET A 1 51.10 -35.65 -1.42
N ALA A 2 52.33 -35.15 -1.57
CA ALA A 2 53.05 -35.25 -2.85
C ALA A 2 53.45 -36.71 -3.09
N SER A 3 53.29 -37.16 -4.35
CA SER A 3 53.58 -38.55 -4.73
C SER A 3 55.08 -38.86 -4.47
N PRO A 4 55.41 -40.03 -3.90
CA PRO A 4 56.83 -40.41 -3.60
C PRO A 4 57.78 -40.38 -4.78
N ARG A 5 57.23 -40.38 -6.02
CA ARG A 5 58.03 -40.34 -7.25
C ARG A 5 58.71 -38.99 -7.50
N TYR A 6 58.28 -37.92 -6.90
CA TYR A 6 58.88 -36.56 -7.05
C TYR A 6 60.04 -36.29 -6.11
N THR A 7 60.21 -37.09 -5.08
CA THR A 7 61.27 -36.87 -4.08
C THR A 7 62.53 -37.69 -4.36
N LEU A 8 62.50 -38.67 -5.30
CA LEU A 8 63.60 -39.61 -5.56
C LEU A 8 64.77 -39.04 -6.35
N ASN A 9 64.63 -37.82 -6.94
CA ASN A 9 65.70 -37.21 -7.77
C ASN A 9 66.18 -35.84 -7.25
N ILE A 10 65.79 -35.43 -6.04
CA ILE A 10 66.30 -34.18 -5.45
C ILE A 10 67.63 -34.46 -4.79
N LYS A 11 68.69 -33.94 -5.37
CA LYS A 11 70.02 -33.99 -4.76
C LYS A 11 70.04 -33.08 -3.54
N PRO A 12 70.81 -33.37 -2.46
CA PRO A 12 70.94 -32.54 -1.30
C PRO A 12 71.36 -31.09 -1.64
N GLU A 13 72.07 -30.91 -2.72
CA GLU A 13 72.52 -29.60 -3.28
C GLU A 13 71.38 -28.75 -3.87
N ASP A 14 70.28 -29.40 -4.25
CA ASP A 14 69.08 -28.70 -4.81
C ASP A 14 68.12 -28.25 -3.72
N LEU A 15 68.33 -28.66 -2.45
CA LEU A 15 67.56 -28.19 -1.32
C LEU A 15 68.06 -26.78 -0.92
N GLN A 16 67.36 -25.77 -1.39
CA GLN A 16 67.61 -24.43 -0.89
C GLN A 16 67.36 -24.41 0.64
N PRO A 17 68.29 -23.83 1.44
CA PRO A 17 68.05 -23.73 2.86
C PRO A 17 66.73 -23.00 3.11
N GLU A 18 65.89 -23.55 4.01
CA GLU A 18 64.65 -22.92 4.40
C GLU A 18 64.95 -21.47 4.78
N GLN A 19 64.41 -20.55 4.01
CA GLN A 19 64.49 -19.11 4.34
C GLN A 19 63.84 -18.90 5.71
N PRO A 20 64.50 -18.18 6.64
CA PRO A 20 63.92 -17.91 7.93
C PRO A 20 62.54 -17.26 7.73
N LYS A 21 61.48 -17.83 8.36
CA LYS A 21 60.13 -17.30 8.30
C LYS A 21 60.17 -15.86 8.76
N HIS A 22 60.03 -14.93 7.83
CA HIS A 22 59.92 -13.50 8.16
C HIS A 22 58.64 -13.28 8.98
N GLU A 23 58.79 -12.80 10.20
CA GLU A 23 57.64 -12.39 11.02
C GLU A 23 57.03 -11.11 10.43
N MET A 24 55.82 -11.26 9.85
CA MET A 24 55.11 -10.14 9.23
C MET A 24 54.88 -9.02 10.26
N THR A 25 55.25 -7.82 9.90
CA THR A 25 54.90 -6.61 10.67
C THR A 25 53.39 -6.35 10.66
N GLY A 26 52.87 -5.55 11.60
CA GLY A 26 51.45 -5.24 11.66
C GLY A 26 50.92 -4.56 10.40
N LYS A 27 51.78 -3.88 9.61
CA LYS A 27 51.44 -3.27 8.32
C LYS A 27 51.28 -4.34 7.25
N GLU A 28 52.22 -5.25 7.14
CA GLU A 28 52.19 -6.35 6.17
C GLU A 28 51.01 -7.30 6.41
N LYS A 29 50.65 -7.57 7.69
CA LYS A 29 49.44 -8.36 8.03
C LYS A 29 48.17 -7.70 7.54
N ARG A 30 48.04 -6.36 7.66
CA ARG A 30 46.87 -5.62 7.16
C ARG A 30 46.79 -5.57 5.63
N GLU A 31 47.93 -5.38 4.96
CA GLU A 31 48.02 -5.37 3.49
C GLU A 31 47.67 -6.76 2.92
N ASN A 32 48.20 -7.82 3.55
CA ASN A 32 47.90 -9.20 3.16
C ASN A 32 46.44 -9.55 3.41
N PHE A 33 45.87 -9.20 4.59
CA PHE A 33 44.45 -9.37 4.87
C PHE A 33 43.60 -8.67 3.80
N TRP A 34 43.90 -7.40 3.53
CA TRP A 34 43.14 -6.62 2.53
C TRP A 34 43.24 -7.19 1.14
N PHE A 35 44.43 -7.65 0.74
CA PHE A 35 44.63 -8.27 -0.58
C PHE A 35 43.74 -9.50 -0.80
N TYR A 36 43.65 -10.38 0.19
CA TYR A 36 42.89 -11.62 0.08
C TYR A 36 41.40 -11.47 0.43
N HIS A 37 41.04 -10.51 1.28
CA HIS A 37 39.68 -10.41 1.84
C HIS A 37 38.91 -9.19 1.39
N LYS A 38 39.49 -8.29 0.59
CA LYS A 38 38.81 -7.05 0.15
C LYS A 38 37.40 -7.30 -0.44
N TRP A 39 37.28 -8.31 -1.26
CA TRP A 39 35.98 -8.64 -1.87
C TRP A 39 34.98 -9.17 -0.83
N HIS A 40 35.43 -10.00 0.11
CA HIS A 40 34.56 -10.49 1.18
C HIS A 40 34.13 -9.36 2.12
N VAL A 41 35.03 -8.42 2.41
CA VAL A 41 34.71 -7.24 3.22
C VAL A 41 33.72 -6.33 2.48
N ILE A 42 33.95 -6.06 1.20
CA ILE A 42 33.03 -5.24 0.38
C ILE A 42 31.66 -5.89 0.30
N VAL A 43 31.59 -7.18 -0.01
CA VAL A 43 30.31 -7.91 -0.05
C VAL A 43 29.62 -7.90 1.30
N GLY A 44 30.37 -8.09 2.38
CA GLY A 44 29.84 -8.03 3.74
C GLY A 44 29.25 -6.64 4.09
N ILE A 45 29.92 -5.56 3.71
CA ILE A 45 29.43 -4.19 3.90
C ILE A 45 28.14 -3.96 3.07
N VAL A 46 28.15 -4.35 1.80
CA VAL A 46 26.98 -4.21 0.94
C VAL A 46 25.78 -4.99 1.49
N ALA A 47 26.01 -6.24 1.93
CA ALA A 47 24.97 -7.05 2.55
C ALA A 47 24.43 -6.40 3.84
N ALA A 48 25.31 -5.87 4.69
CA ALA A 48 24.92 -5.17 5.93
C ALA A 48 24.09 -3.91 5.62
N LEU A 49 24.48 -3.13 4.61
CA LEU A 49 23.73 -1.95 4.17
C LEU A 49 22.35 -2.32 3.60
N MET A 50 22.24 -3.41 2.84
CA MET A 50 20.95 -3.90 2.33
C MET A 50 20.03 -4.32 3.49
N VAL A 51 20.54 -5.08 4.45
CA VAL A 51 19.76 -5.49 5.63
C VAL A 51 19.34 -4.26 6.45
N PHE A 52 20.24 -3.32 6.67
CA PHE A 52 19.95 -2.08 7.39
C PHE A 52 18.86 -1.26 6.66
N SER A 53 18.98 -1.09 5.34
CA SER A 53 17.97 -0.39 4.52
C SER A 53 16.60 -1.06 4.62
N PHE A 54 16.58 -2.40 4.53
CA PHE A 54 15.34 -3.18 4.62
C PHE A 54 14.69 -3.06 6.00
N VAL A 55 15.47 -3.17 7.08
CA VAL A 55 14.97 -2.98 8.46
C VAL A 55 14.49 -1.55 8.68
N TRP A 56 15.22 -0.56 8.15
CA TRP A 56 14.84 0.83 8.23
C TRP A 56 13.53 1.10 7.50
N GLU A 57 13.35 0.57 6.30
CA GLU A 57 12.11 0.71 5.52
C GLU A 57 10.90 0.12 6.28
N ILE A 58 11.05 -1.09 6.86
CA ILE A 58 9.98 -1.70 7.67
C ILE A 58 9.69 -0.85 8.91
N ALA A 59 10.72 -0.35 9.60
CA ALA A 59 10.57 0.42 10.83
C ALA A 59 9.98 1.83 10.61
N THR A 60 10.11 2.37 9.39
CA THR A 60 9.59 3.70 9.01
C THR A 60 8.36 3.63 8.12
N GLN A 61 7.84 2.44 7.87
CA GLN A 61 6.62 2.28 7.09
C GLN A 61 5.44 2.90 7.85
N VAL A 62 4.80 3.89 7.23
CA VAL A 62 3.59 4.50 7.74
C VAL A 62 2.43 3.52 7.54
N HIS A 63 1.80 3.11 8.64
CA HIS A 63 0.59 2.30 8.61
C HIS A 63 -0.63 3.22 8.75
N PRO A 64 -1.50 3.30 7.74
CA PRO A 64 -2.67 4.16 7.85
C PRO A 64 -3.62 3.63 8.93
N ASP A 65 -4.19 4.55 9.70
CA ASP A 65 -5.24 4.23 10.69
C ASP A 65 -6.53 3.84 10.01
N TYR A 66 -6.85 4.55 8.93
CA TYR A 66 -8.08 4.34 8.15
C TYR A 66 -7.80 4.41 6.65
N THR A 67 -8.48 3.55 5.92
CA THR A 67 -8.43 3.53 4.46
C THR A 67 -9.83 3.72 3.89
N ILE A 68 -9.92 4.60 2.87
CA ILE A 68 -11.14 4.84 2.10
C ILE A 68 -10.86 4.43 0.66
N GLY A 69 -11.74 3.64 0.06
CA GLY A 69 -11.62 3.27 -1.34
C GLY A 69 -12.31 4.29 -2.27
N ILE A 70 -11.72 4.58 -3.41
CA ILE A 70 -12.42 5.22 -4.54
C ILE A 70 -12.58 4.18 -5.64
N LEU A 71 -13.82 3.83 -5.95
CA LEU A 71 -14.17 2.92 -7.04
C LEU A 71 -14.71 3.75 -8.20
N THR A 72 -14.03 3.67 -9.33
CA THR A 72 -14.40 4.47 -10.51
C THR A 72 -14.28 3.68 -11.80
N THR A 73 -15.17 3.97 -12.73
CA THR A 73 -15.16 3.37 -14.06
C THR A 73 -14.28 4.13 -15.05
N THR A 74 -13.89 5.37 -14.74
CA THR A 74 -13.16 6.25 -15.68
C THR A 74 -11.83 6.80 -15.12
N GLY A 75 -11.53 6.55 -13.83
CA GLY A 75 -10.38 7.12 -13.12
C GLY A 75 -10.70 8.45 -12.44
N VAL A 76 -9.78 8.89 -11.60
CA VAL A 76 -9.87 10.17 -10.86
C VAL A 76 -8.74 11.11 -11.27
N PRO A 77 -8.93 12.43 -11.19
CA PRO A 77 -7.84 13.39 -11.39
C PRO A 77 -6.70 13.15 -10.38
N MET A 78 -5.47 13.30 -10.85
CA MET A 78 -4.28 13.12 -9.99
C MET A 78 -4.33 14.08 -8.81
N GLY A 79 -4.02 13.56 -7.60
CA GLY A 79 -4.05 14.32 -6.34
C GLY A 79 -5.38 14.28 -5.61
N THR A 80 -6.45 13.71 -6.18
CA THR A 80 -7.75 13.61 -5.52
C THR A 80 -7.66 12.82 -4.22
N GLY A 81 -6.96 11.68 -4.24
CA GLY A 81 -6.81 10.82 -3.06
C GLY A 81 -6.05 11.51 -1.93
N GLU A 82 -4.96 12.20 -2.23
CA GLU A 82 -4.17 12.95 -1.24
C GLU A 82 -4.97 14.12 -0.64
N ALA A 83 -5.69 14.86 -1.48
CA ALA A 83 -6.52 15.96 -1.01
C ALA A 83 -7.64 15.48 -0.08
N LEU A 84 -8.30 14.38 -0.44
CA LEU A 84 -9.30 13.73 0.41
C LEU A 84 -8.71 13.24 1.73
N ALA A 85 -7.60 12.53 1.68
CA ALA A 85 -6.93 11.98 2.85
C ALA A 85 -6.64 13.08 3.86
N GLU A 86 -6.09 14.22 3.42
CA GLU A 86 -5.74 15.35 4.28
C GLU A 86 -6.97 16.01 4.92
N GLN A 87 -8.01 16.23 4.12
CA GLN A 87 -9.23 16.92 4.59
C GLN A 87 -10.09 16.02 5.48
N LEU A 88 -9.94 14.71 5.40
CA LEU A 88 -10.71 13.77 6.21
C LEU A 88 -10.05 13.42 7.55
N LYS A 89 -8.76 13.68 7.75
CA LYS A 89 -8.03 13.42 9.01
C LYS A 89 -8.76 13.90 10.27
N PRO A 90 -9.40 15.11 10.32
CA PRO A 90 -10.06 15.60 11.52
C PRO A 90 -11.26 14.76 11.99
N TYR A 91 -11.79 13.88 11.14
CA TYR A 91 -12.93 13.01 11.46
C TYR A 91 -12.50 11.68 12.07
N PHE A 92 -11.20 11.35 12.02
CA PHE A 92 -10.63 10.10 12.47
C PHE A 92 -9.75 10.29 13.71
N ASP A 93 -9.41 9.20 14.36
CA ASP A 93 -8.51 9.12 15.50
C ASP A 93 -7.29 8.27 15.19
N ASP A 94 -6.24 8.45 15.97
CA ASP A 94 -5.04 7.63 15.92
C ASP A 94 -5.38 6.22 16.46
N ARG A 95 -5.61 5.28 15.54
CA ARG A 95 -6.00 3.91 15.87
C ARG A 95 -4.81 3.03 16.22
N ASN A 96 -3.68 3.27 15.57
CA ASN A 96 -2.46 2.46 15.75
C ASN A 96 -1.62 2.93 16.96
N GLY A 97 -1.89 4.14 17.52
CA GLY A 97 -1.27 4.68 18.71
C GLY A 97 0.14 5.23 18.46
N ASP A 98 0.48 5.58 17.23
CA ASP A 98 1.81 6.12 16.87
C ASP A 98 1.93 7.64 17.07
N GLY A 99 0.83 8.32 17.38
CA GLY A 99 0.75 9.76 17.65
C GLY A 99 0.37 10.60 16.43
N GLU A 100 0.12 9.99 15.29
CA GLU A 100 -0.34 10.66 14.07
C GLU A 100 -1.65 10.02 13.58
N VAL A 101 -2.55 10.83 13.02
CA VAL A 101 -3.74 10.31 12.33
C VAL A 101 -3.44 10.25 10.84
N VAL A 102 -3.38 9.04 10.31
CA VAL A 102 -3.09 8.82 8.89
C VAL A 102 -4.31 8.20 8.21
N VAL A 103 -4.90 8.95 7.29
CA VAL A 103 -5.96 8.45 6.41
C VAL A 103 -5.35 8.15 5.04
N SER A 104 -5.59 6.95 4.53
CA SER A 104 -5.18 6.55 3.18
C SER A 104 -6.39 6.54 2.26
N VAL A 105 -6.20 6.95 1.03
CA VAL A 105 -7.21 6.83 -0.02
C VAL A 105 -6.67 5.92 -1.12
N MET A 106 -7.36 4.81 -1.34
CA MET A 106 -7.01 3.80 -2.32
C MET A 106 -7.90 3.94 -3.55
N GLU A 107 -7.28 4.15 -4.71
CA GLU A 107 -8.00 4.33 -5.97
C GLU A 107 -8.03 3.01 -6.77
N TYR A 108 -9.22 2.66 -7.26
CA TYR A 108 -9.49 1.47 -8.05
C TYR A 108 -10.24 1.88 -9.33
N THR A 109 -9.51 1.98 -10.43
CA THR A 109 -10.11 2.26 -11.73
C THR A 109 -10.40 0.94 -12.44
N ILE A 110 -11.69 0.61 -12.59
CA ILE A 110 -12.15 -0.64 -13.17
C ILE A 110 -13.25 -0.31 -14.19
N GLY A 111 -12.88 -0.31 -15.47
CA GLY A 111 -13.82 -0.01 -16.56
C GLY A 111 -14.86 -1.09 -16.76
N LYS A 112 -16.02 -0.70 -17.30
CA LYS A 112 -17.14 -1.61 -17.58
C LYS A 112 -16.85 -2.54 -18.75
N ASP A 113 -16.11 -2.05 -19.74
CA ASP A 113 -15.80 -2.74 -20.98
C ASP A 113 -14.30 -2.75 -21.25
N ALA A 114 -13.86 -3.67 -22.11
CA ALA A 114 -12.44 -3.79 -22.50
C ALA A 114 -11.88 -2.50 -23.14
N ASP A 115 -12.75 -1.69 -23.76
CA ASP A 115 -12.37 -0.44 -24.42
C ASP A 115 -12.41 0.77 -23.49
N SER A 116 -12.94 0.63 -22.28
CA SER A 116 -13.08 1.75 -21.33
C SER A 116 -11.80 2.06 -20.56
N ILE A 117 -10.82 1.16 -20.58
CA ILE A 117 -9.48 1.38 -20.00
C ILE A 117 -8.42 1.15 -21.06
N ALA A 118 -7.53 2.11 -21.20
CA ALA A 118 -6.49 2.11 -22.24
C ALA A 118 -5.49 0.93 -22.13
N ASP A 119 -5.28 0.37 -20.90
CA ASP A 119 -4.35 -0.74 -20.65
C ASP A 119 -5.02 -1.85 -19.84
N PRO A 120 -5.25 -3.05 -20.43
CA PRO A 120 -5.80 -4.21 -19.72
C PRO A 120 -4.98 -4.67 -18.51
N ASN A 121 -3.65 -4.41 -18.49
CA ASN A 121 -2.81 -4.78 -17.35
C ASN A 121 -3.10 -3.87 -16.14
N VAL A 122 -3.40 -2.59 -16.37
CA VAL A 122 -3.81 -1.65 -15.32
C VAL A 122 -5.15 -2.09 -14.74
N GLN A 123 -6.11 -2.48 -15.56
CA GLN A 123 -7.38 -3.01 -15.08
C GLN A 123 -7.20 -4.26 -14.23
N MET A 124 -6.41 -5.23 -14.69
CA MET A 124 -6.14 -6.45 -13.93
C MET A 124 -5.44 -6.16 -12.59
N ALA A 125 -4.50 -5.21 -12.58
CA ALA A 125 -3.82 -4.78 -11.36
C ALA A 125 -4.82 -4.15 -10.36
N ASN A 126 -5.73 -3.29 -10.82
CA ASN A 126 -6.75 -2.68 -9.98
C ASN A 126 -7.77 -3.70 -9.44
N ILE A 127 -8.20 -4.67 -10.26
CA ILE A 127 -9.05 -5.78 -9.80
C ILE A 127 -8.34 -6.61 -8.73
N THR A 128 -7.07 -6.92 -8.92
CA THR A 128 -6.27 -7.67 -7.94
C THR A 128 -6.11 -6.89 -6.64
N LYS A 129 -5.82 -5.58 -6.73
CA LYS A 129 -5.71 -4.68 -5.60
C LYS A 129 -7.03 -4.59 -4.82
N LEU A 130 -8.16 -4.40 -5.53
CA LEU A 130 -9.49 -4.38 -4.91
C LEU A 130 -9.82 -5.72 -4.24
N SER A 131 -9.48 -6.84 -4.88
CA SER A 131 -9.69 -8.18 -4.29
C SER A 131 -8.90 -8.36 -2.99
N GLY A 132 -7.68 -7.84 -2.94
CA GLY A 132 -6.87 -7.81 -1.71
C GLY A 132 -7.51 -6.97 -0.60
N ASP A 133 -8.00 -5.78 -0.92
CA ASP A 133 -8.74 -4.92 0.01
C ASP A 133 -10.02 -5.61 0.52
N ILE A 134 -10.80 -6.20 -0.38
CA ILE A 134 -12.00 -6.95 0.00
C ILE A 134 -11.65 -8.09 0.96
N ASP A 135 -10.58 -8.81 0.69
CA ASP A 135 -10.15 -9.91 1.53
C ASP A 135 -9.54 -9.44 2.86
N GLY A 136 -8.73 -8.39 2.83
CA GLY A 136 -8.06 -7.81 4.01
C GLY A 136 -8.98 -6.96 4.88
N GLY A 137 -10.06 -6.41 4.33
CA GLY A 137 -10.92 -5.48 5.07
C GLY A 137 -10.28 -4.11 5.28
N GLU A 138 -9.43 -3.68 4.35
CA GLU A 138 -8.66 -2.44 4.50
C GLU A 138 -9.57 -1.21 4.42
N SER A 139 -10.42 -1.13 3.37
CA SER A 139 -11.38 -0.02 3.20
C SER A 139 -12.73 -0.38 3.78
N MET A 140 -13.24 0.40 4.74
CA MET A 140 -14.57 0.21 5.34
C MET A 140 -15.66 1.12 4.77
N MET A 141 -15.28 2.06 3.92
CA MET A 141 -16.19 2.90 3.14
C MET A 141 -15.57 3.22 1.79
N PHE A 142 -16.44 3.49 0.81
CA PHE A 142 -16.03 3.74 -0.55
C PHE A 142 -16.73 4.96 -1.13
N LEU A 143 -16.01 5.73 -1.95
CA LEU A 143 -16.57 6.69 -2.90
C LEU A 143 -16.72 6.01 -4.24
N VAL A 144 -17.91 6.03 -4.81
CA VAL A 144 -18.24 5.22 -5.98
C VAL A 144 -18.97 6.05 -7.04
N ASP A 145 -18.51 6.01 -8.28
CA ASP A 145 -19.16 6.68 -9.42
C ASP A 145 -20.38 5.89 -9.94
N ASP A 146 -20.29 4.57 -10.01
CA ASP A 146 -21.36 3.68 -10.44
C ASP A 146 -21.61 2.57 -9.43
N MET A 147 -22.40 2.87 -8.42
CA MET A 147 -22.66 1.95 -7.33
C MET A 147 -23.40 0.67 -7.78
N GLU A 148 -24.34 0.76 -8.74
CA GLU A 148 -25.06 -0.43 -9.22
C GLU A 148 -24.12 -1.41 -9.89
N TYR A 149 -23.25 -0.92 -10.77
CA TYR A 149 -22.24 -1.74 -11.45
C TYR A 149 -21.32 -2.45 -10.46
N PHE A 150 -20.72 -1.70 -9.53
CA PHE A 150 -19.79 -2.30 -8.56
C PHE A 150 -20.49 -3.23 -7.58
N GLN A 151 -21.71 -2.95 -7.17
CA GLN A 151 -22.49 -3.84 -6.30
C GLN A 151 -22.83 -5.16 -7.00
N GLU A 152 -23.22 -5.12 -8.27
CA GLU A 152 -23.52 -6.33 -9.06
C GLU A 152 -22.28 -7.21 -9.27
N GLN A 153 -21.09 -6.60 -9.42
CA GLN A 153 -19.85 -7.33 -9.67
C GLN A 153 -19.22 -7.89 -8.39
N TYR A 154 -19.27 -7.15 -7.29
CA TYR A 154 -18.45 -7.45 -6.10
C TYR A 154 -19.28 -7.69 -4.84
N MET A 155 -20.57 -7.36 -4.79
CA MET A 155 -21.44 -7.44 -3.60
C MET A 155 -20.81 -6.80 -2.36
N LEU A 156 -20.17 -5.65 -2.55
CA LEU A 156 -19.25 -5.04 -1.58
C LEU A 156 -19.94 -4.09 -0.58
N PHE A 157 -21.11 -3.53 -0.95
CA PHE A 157 -21.69 -2.40 -0.19
C PHE A 157 -22.83 -2.80 0.71
N ALA A 158 -22.86 -2.20 1.89
CA ALA A 158 -23.97 -2.26 2.82
C ALA A 158 -25.00 -1.13 2.55
N TYR A 159 -26.15 -1.24 3.17
CA TYR A 159 -27.06 -0.11 3.27
C TYR A 159 -26.50 0.97 4.21
N ASN A 160 -27.05 2.18 4.13
CA ASN A 160 -26.58 3.31 4.93
C ASN A 160 -26.70 3.10 6.45
N ASP A 161 -27.54 2.18 6.88
CA ASP A 161 -27.68 1.74 8.28
C ASP A 161 -26.68 0.64 8.70
N GLY A 162 -25.79 0.24 7.80
CA GLY A 162 -24.79 -0.83 8.02
C GLY A 162 -25.31 -2.24 7.80
N THR A 163 -26.60 -2.43 7.49
CA THR A 163 -27.16 -3.76 7.23
C THR A 163 -26.77 -4.25 5.83
N SER A 164 -26.56 -5.57 5.70
CA SER A 164 -26.22 -6.18 4.42
C SER A 164 -27.47 -6.45 3.59
N PRO A 165 -27.41 -6.33 2.24
CA PRO A 165 -28.45 -6.86 1.38
C PRO A 165 -28.67 -8.36 1.60
N ALA A 166 -29.90 -8.84 1.49
CA ALA A 166 -30.20 -10.25 1.62
C ALA A 166 -29.63 -11.05 0.44
N GLU A 167 -29.06 -12.22 0.74
CA GLU A 167 -28.48 -13.08 -0.29
C GLU A 167 -29.55 -13.52 -1.32
N GLY A 168 -29.26 -13.32 -2.62
CA GLY A 168 -30.16 -13.67 -3.71
C GLY A 168 -31.29 -12.68 -3.97
N GLU A 169 -31.41 -11.60 -3.21
CA GLU A 169 -32.36 -10.52 -3.51
C GLU A 169 -31.65 -9.34 -4.22
N LYS A 170 -32.42 -8.67 -5.08
CA LYS A 170 -31.91 -7.44 -5.70
C LYS A 170 -31.81 -6.35 -4.64
N PRO A 171 -30.62 -5.73 -4.45
CA PRO A 171 -30.45 -4.67 -3.46
C PRO A 171 -31.35 -3.46 -3.73
N ASP A 172 -31.79 -2.80 -2.67
CA ASP A 172 -32.43 -1.49 -2.77
C ASP A 172 -31.37 -0.39 -2.87
N TYR A 173 -30.99 -0.04 -4.08
CA TYR A 173 -29.96 0.96 -4.34
C TYR A 173 -30.29 2.38 -3.84
N ALA A 174 -31.55 2.66 -3.52
CA ALA A 174 -31.95 3.94 -2.93
C ALA A 174 -31.48 4.06 -1.46
N ARG A 175 -31.25 2.92 -0.80
CA ARG A 175 -30.73 2.85 0.57
C ARG A 175 -29.22 2.72 0.64
N MET A 176 -28.54 2.65 -0.49
CA MET A 176 -27.09 2.47 -0.59
C MET A 176 -26.40 3.75 -0.99
N GLY A 177 -25.51 4.20 -0.11
CA GLY A 177 -24.68 5.38 -0.31
C GLY A 177 -25.47 6.69 -0.29
N VAL A 178 -24.76 7.74 0.01
CA VAL A 178 -25.28 9.12 -0.04
C VAL A 178 -24.43 9.89 -1.04
N ARG A 179 -25.09 10.64 -1.91
CA ARG A 179 -24.41 11.40 -2.94
C ARG A 179 -23.56 12.50 -2.30
N TRP A 180 -22.34 12.67 -2.77
CA TRP A 180 -21.40 13.67 -2.28
C TRP A 180 -22.00 15.06 -2.23
N GLY A 181 -22.61 15.50 -3.33
CA GLY A 181 -23.24 16.81 -3.46
C GLY A 181 -24.38 17.08 -2.50
N ASP A 182 -24.96 16.05 -1.89
CA ASP A 182 -26.06 16.14 -0.93
C ASP A 182 -25.56 16.16 0.54
N CYS A 183 -24.24 16.07 0.75
CA CYS A 183 -23.60 16.03 2.06
C CYS A 183 -22.91 17.36 2.39
N PRO A 184 -23.47 18.23 3.24
CA PRO A 184 -22.87 19.52 3.60
C PRO A 184 -21.46 19.39 4.17
N ALA A 185 -21.18 18.35 4.96
CA ALA A 185 -19.85 18.11 5.51
C ALA A 185 -18.81 17.81 4.42
N LEU A 186 -19.17 17.04 3.38
CA LEU A 186 -18.28 16.71 2.28
C LEU A 186 -18.08 17.88 1.32
N THR A 187 -19.16 18.60 0.99
CA THR A 187 -19.10 19.75 0.07
C THR A 187 -18.40 20.96 0.67
N SER A 188 -18.24 21.02 2.00
CA SER A 188 -17.49 22.07 2.69
C SER A 188 -15.99 21.82 2.77
N LEU A 189 -15.49 20.65 2.36
CA LEU A 189 -14.07 20.33 2.36
C LEU A 189 -13.33 21.17 1.30
N GLU A 190 -12.17 21.70 1.66
CA GLU A 190 -11.32 22.49 0.75
C GLU A 190 -10.36 21.56 -0.01
N LEU A 191 -10.89 20.84 -0.99
CA LEU A 191 -10.10 19.84 -1.74
C LEU A 191 -9.15 20.45 -2.76
N GLY A 192 -9.44 21.65 -3.28
CA GLY A 192 -8.66 22.28 -4.35
C GLY A 192 -8.93 21.64 -5.72
N ALA A 193 -7.91 21.68 -6.58
CA ALA A 193 -8.00 21.19 -7.94
C ALA A 193 -6.69 20.57 -8.40
N SER A 194 -6.73 19.71 -9.44
CA SER A 194 -5.53 19.21 -10.09
C SER A 194 -4.78 20.33 -10.81
N GLU A 195 -3.47 20.16 -11.03
CA GLU A 195 -2.68 21.01 -11.93
C GLU A 195 -2.53 20.34 -13.29
N ASN A 196 -2.71 21.11 -14.36
CA ASN A 196 -2.34 20.67 -15.70
C ASN A 196 -0.82 20.75 -15.91
N PHE A 197 -0.33 20.08 -16.94
CA PHE A 197 1.09 20.02 -17.27
C PHE A 197 1.72 21.42 -17.57
N ASP A 198 0.90 22.41 -17.94
CA ASP A 198 1.29 23.81 -18.20
C ASP A 198 1.17 24.72 -16.97
N GLY A 199 0.86 24.15 -15.79
CA GLY A 199 0.66 24.89 -14.54
C GLY A 199 -0.68 25.60 -14.43
N SER A 200 -1.60 25.41 -15.38
CA SER A 200 -2.97 25.90 -15.26
C SER A 200 -3.79 25.00 -14.33
N GLN A 201 -4.85 25.56 -13.74
CA GLN A 201 -5.80 24.80 -12.93
C GLN A 201 -6.52 23.78 -13.80
N GLY A 202 -6.52 22.52 -13.35
CA GLY A 202 -7.19 21.40 -13.99
C GLY A 202 -8.61 21.20 -13.43
N TYR A 203 -8.94 19.94 -13.13
CA TYR A 203 -10.25 19.58 -12.59
C TYR A 203 -10.37 20.01 -11.13
N ASP A 204 -11.44 20.72 -10.80
CA ASP A 204 -11.86 20.97 -9.43
C ASP A 204 -12.37 19.67 -8.78
N TYR A 205 -11.76 19.26 -7.67
CA TYR A 205 -12.05 17.98 -7.03
C TYR A 205 -13.46 17.91 -6.46
N GLN A 206 -14.00 19.03 -5.93
CA GLN A 206 -15.38 19.08 -5.44
C GLN A 206 -16.39 18.84 -6.57
N THR A 207 -16.18 19.51 -7.71
CA THR A 207 -17.03 19.35 -8.89
C THR A 207 -16.93 17.92 -9.44
N PHE A 208 -15.73 17.33 -9.44
CA PHE A 208 -15.52 15.96 -9.92
C PHE A 208 -16.25 14.94 -9.05
N LEU A 209 -16.18 15.07 -7.74
CA LEU A 209 -16.77 14.14 -6.79
C LEU A 209 -18.28 14.34 -6.58
N GLN A 210 -18.88 15.41 -7.11
CA GLN A 210 -20.26 15.82 -6.83
C GLN A 210 -21.30 14.73 -7.00
N ASP A 211 -21.11 13.83 -7.99
CA ASP A 211 -22.04 12.75 -8.30
C ASP A 211 -21.63 11.40 -7.72
N TYR A 212 -20.45 11.31 -7.10
CA TYR A 212 -20.02 10.10 -6.40
C TYR A 212 -20.89 9.86 -5.16
N LYS A 213 -21.06 8.60 -4.81
CA LYS A 213 -21.75 8.21 -3.58
C LYS A 213 -20.73 7.71 -2.55
N LEU A 214 -20.82 8.22 -1.33
CA LEU A 214 -20.13 7.62 -0.19
C LEU A 214 -20.99 6.47 0.34
N VAL A 215 -20.45 5.27 0.43
CA VAL A 215 -21.16 4.05 0.79
C VAL A 215 -20.34 3.21 1.76
N PRO A 216 -20.95 2.63 2.82
CA PRO A 216 -20.26 1.73 3.72
C PRO A 216 -20.08 0.35 3.09
N ARG A 217 -19.04 -0.36 3.53
CA ARG A 217 -18.76 -1.74 3.15
C ARG A 217 -19.70 -2.71 3.85
N VAL A 218 -20.01 -3.86 3.19
CA VAL A 218 -20.60 -5.02 3.87
C VAL A 218 -19.61 -5.56 4.90
N TYR A 219 -20.07 -5.66 6.14
CA TYR A 219 -19.31 -6.22 7.25
C TYR A 219 -19.98 -7.50 7.81
N THR A 220 -21.29 -7.42 8.12
CA THR A 220 -22.08 -8.52 8.66
C THR A 220 -22.18 -9.68 7.65
N GLY A 221 -21.93 -10.88 8.11
CA GLY A 221 -21.89 -12.08 7.28
C GLY A 221 -20.56 -12.33 6.57
N THR A 222 -19.57 -11.42 6.72
CA THR A 222 -18.22 -11.62 6.18
C THR A 222 -17.29 -12.27 7.19
N LYS A 223 -16.09 -12.68 6.77
CA LYS A 223 -15.05 -13.18 7.68
C LYS A 223 -14.57 -12.15 8.70
N LEU A 224 -14.69 -10.85 8.38
CA LEU A 224 -14.26 -9.74 9.22
C LEU A 224 -15.10 -9.63 10.52
N GLU A 225 -16.35 -10.13 10.52
CA GLU A 225 -17.23 -10.13 11.70
C GLU A 225 -16.64 -10.91 12.90
N LYS A 226 -15.70 -11.82 12.63
CA LYS A 226 -15.03 -12.64 13.65
C LYS A 226 -13.74 -12.01 14.21
N ASP A 227 -13.35 -10.87 13.68
CA ASP A 227 -12.14 -10.15 14.05
C ASP A 227 -12.53 -8.93 14.90
N GLU A 228 -12.06 -8.89 16.15
CA GLU A 228 -12.38 -7.82 17.10
C GLU A 228 -11.80 -6.47 16.65
N ASP A 229 -10.61 -6.46 16.04
CA ASP A 229 -9.98 -5.25 15.52
C ASP A 229 -10.73 -4.70 14.31
N ALA A 230 -11.22 -5.60 13.44
CA ALA A 230 -12.07 -5.21 12.31
C ALA A 230 -13.45 -4.70 12.79
N ALA A 231 -13.99 -5.21 13.87
CA ALA A 231 -15.23 -4.71 14.45
C ALA A 231 -15.10 -3.27 14.94
N ALA A 232 -14.07 -2.96 15.72
CA ALA A 232 -13.81 -1.61 16.22
C ALA A 232 -13.54 -0.64 15.05
N TYR A 233 -12.79 -1.09 14.03
CA TYR A 233 -12.54 -0.34 12.82
C TYR A 233 -13.82 0.01 12.07
N TYR A 234 -14.71 -0.98 11.88
CA TYR A 234 -16.00 -0.80 11.21
C TYR A 234 -16.92 0.14 11.97
N GLU A 235 -17.05 -0.01 13.30
CA GLU A 235 -17.87 0.88 14.13
C GLU A 235 -17.44 2.33 14.02
N LYS A 236 -16.14 2.58 14.07
CA LYS A 236 -15.61 3.93 13.89
C LYS A 236 -15.88 4.46 12.48
N ALA A 237 -15.63 3.65 11.44
CA ALA A 237 -15.90 4.02 10.05
C ALA A 237 -17.38 4.36 9.84
N MET A 238 -18.31 3.59 10.42
CA MET A 238 -19.75 3.88 10.37
C MET A 238 -20.10 5.17 11.11
N SER A 239 -19.49 5.46 12.26
CA SER A 239 -19.67 6.72 12.97
C SER A 239 -19.24 7.91 12.12
N VAL A 240 -18.09 7.81 11.43
CA VAL A 240 -17.60 8.84 10.50
C VAL A 240 -18.52 8.95 9.28
N PHE A 241 -18.94 7.82 8.70
CA PHE A 241 -19.89 7.80 7.59
C PHE A 241 -21.18 8.60 7.95
N HIS A 242 -21.77 8.31 9.10
CA HIS A 242 -22.96 9.03 9.55
C HIS A 242 -22.69 10.52 9.82
N THR A 243 -21.50 10.87 10.29
CA THR A 243 -21.11 12.28 10.52
C THR A 243 -20.98 13.03 9.19
N LEU A 244 -20.34 12.43 8.20
CA LEU A 244 -20.13 13.03 6.88
C LEU A 244 -21.40 13.11 6.04
N THR A 245 -22.34 12.17 6.22
CA THR A 245 -23.55 12.05 5.42
C THR A 245 -24.82 12.66 6.06
N ARG A 246 -24.69 13.29 7.23
CA ARG A 246 -25.82 14.01 7.84
C ARG A 246 -26.28 15.13 6.92
N GLN A 247 -27.57 15.10 6.61
CA GLN A 247 -28.28 16.14 5.86
C GLN A 247 -28.82 17.22 6.78
#